data_c0c4fbcd383707df5ddc056d641c0c28
#
_entry.id   c0c4fbcd383707df5ddc056d641c0c28
#
_cell.length_a   1.000
_cell.length_b   1.000
_cell.length_c   1.000
_cell.angle_alpha   90.00
_cell.angle_beta   90.00
_cell.angle_gamma   90.00
#
_symmetry.space_group_name_H-M   'P 1'
#
loop_
_entity.id
_entity.type
_entity.pdbx_description
1 polymer ?
#
loop_
_entity_poly.entity_id
_entity_poly.type
_entity_poly.pdbx_seq_one_letter_code
_entity_poly.pdbx_strand_id
1 'polypeptide(L)'
;MNCLKLKRFSHHLQVSFKDLVIICRHWYRLYAPAEFTHRRNIDQIKTTDSLILALLIWQAKTGIESQRRFCECFNCLSHSRFNRRSRQLLQLIYQIRQEMNKKVDLNGQFLIIDSFPVPVCQPIRNYRAKIFRGYANIGYKATKKIYFYGFKVHAIVSDDGYILDYVVTKASVHDAKETVELMENTYPSNYYLLGDEGYLGKELHQQLKQMDYELWTPYRKNMTGAKKHNDHQLMAIRRTIESDFLLLTYYNAENN
;
A
#
# COMPACT_ATOMS: atom_id res chain seq x y z
N MET A 1 -9.25 -20.89 13.31
CA MET A 1 -9.41 -20.88 11.83
C MET A 1 -8.40 -19.87 11.31
N ASN A 2 -7.33 -20.37 10.70
CA ASN A 2 -6.13 -19.61 10.39
C ASN A 2 -6.44 -18.46 9.43
N CYS A 3 -6.13 -17.24 9.87
CA CYS A 3 -5.96 -16.09 8.99
C CYS A 3 -4.97 -16.52 7.90
N LEU A 4 -5.35 -16.34 6.63
CA LEU A 4 -4.51 -16.66 5.48
C LEU A 4 -3.19 -15.91 5.66
N LYS A 5 -2.17 -16.56 6.19
CA LYS A 5 -0.80 -16.10 6.11
C LYS A 5 -0.51 -15.97 4.62
N LEU A 6 -0.42 -14.76 4.12
CA LEU A 6 0.24 -14.48 2.87
C LEU A 6 1.73 -14.75 3.08
N LYS A 7 2.08 -16.03 3.30
CA LYS A 7 3.48 -16.44 3.20
C LYS A 7 3.98 -15.92 1.86
N ARG A 8 5.21 -15.40 1.82
CA ARG A 8 5.95 -15.04 0.61
C ARG A 8 5.59 -15.99 -0.51
N PHE A 9 4.59 -15.61 -1.30
CA PHE A 9 4.10 -16.46 -2.38
C PHE A 9 5.02 -16.26 -3.56
N SER A 10 5.88 -17.25 -3.76
CA SER A 10 6.31 -17.56 -5.12
C SER A 10 5.03 -17.69 -5.98
N HIS A 11 4.91 -16.79 -6.96
CA HIS A 11 4.10 -16.92 -8.15
C HIS A 11 2.81 -17.76 -8.07
N HIS A 12 1.68 -17.08 -8.20
CA HIS A 12 0.33 -17.64 -8.44
C HIS A 12 -0.48 -18.05 -7.21
N LEU A 13 -1.05 -17.07 -6.49
CA LEU A 13 -2.33 -17.29 -5.87
C LEU A 13 -3.36 -17.56 -6.99
N GLN A 14 -3.60 -18.82 -7.29
CA GLN A 14 -4.67 -19.25 -8.19
C GLN A 14 -6.03 -19.16 -7.47
N VAL A 15 -6.35 -17.96 -6.94
CA VAL A 15 -7.68 -17.71 -6.40
C VAL A 15 -8.60 -17.48 -7.57
N SER A 16 -9.62 -18.31 -7.72
CA SER A 16 -10.65 -18.10 -8.74
C SER A 16 -11.50 -16.88 -8.38
N PHE A 17 -12.16 -16.29 -9.37
CA PHE A 17 -13.09 -15.17 -9.10
C PHE A 17 -14.21 -15.58 -8.12
N LYS A 18 -14.67 -16.84 -8.18
CA LYS A 18 -15.68 -17.36 -7.25
C LYS A 18 -15.19 -17.35 -5.82
N ASP A 19 -13.96 -17.80 -5.57
CA ASP A 19 -13.38 -17.82 -4.24
C ASP A 19 -13.18 -16.40 -3.71
N LEU A 20 -12.74 -15.48 -4.59
CA LEU A 20 -12.60 -14.08 -4.24
C LEU A 20 -13.93 -13.43 -3.83
N VAL A 21 -15.02 -13.75 -4.52
CA VAL A 21 -16.37 -13.29 -4.15
C VAL A 21 -16.77 -13.82 -2.78
N ILE A 22 -16.46 -15.09 -2.46
CA ILE A 22 -16.74 -15.69 -1.14
C ILE A 22 -15.92 -14.98 -0.06
N ILE A 23 -14.63 -14.75 -0.30
CA ILE A 23 -13.73 -14.03 0.60
C ILE A 23 -14.24 -12.61 0.86
N CYS A 24 -14.54 -11.85 -0.19
CA CYS A 24 -15.04 -10.48 -0.06
C CYS A 24 -16.40 -10.42 0.65
N ARG A 25 -17.27 -11.40 0.45
CA ARG A 25 -18.53 -11.52 1.18
C ARG A 25 -18.30 -11.79 2.67
N HIS A 26 -17.33 -12.62 3.00
CA HIS A 26 -16.94 -12.91 4.36
C HIS A 26 -16.38 -11.65 5.05
N TRP A 27 -15.43 -10.94 4.42
CA TRP A 27 -14.90 -9.68 4.92
C TRP A 27 -15.98 -8.62 5.10
N TYR A 28 -16.89 -8.49 4.14
CA TYR A 28 -18.00 -7.54 4.25
C TYR A 28 -18.89 -7.85 5.46
N ARG A 29 -19.21 -9.11 5.72
CA ARG A 29 -20.01 -9.50 6.89
C ARG A 29 -19.31 -9.25 8.21
N LEU A 30 -18.00 -9.40 8.28
CA LEU A 30 -17.24 -9.24 9.52
C LEU A 30 -16.92 -7.78 9.83
N TYR A 31 -16.65 -6.97 8.82
CA TYR A 31 -16.01 -5.68 8.99
C TYR A 31 -16.80 -4.49 8.47
N ALA A 32 -17.88 -4.69 7.70
CA ALA A 32 -18.64 -3.57 7.18
C ALA A 32 -19.45 -2.91 8.32
N PRO A 33 -19.28 -1.59 8.51
CA PRO A 33 -20.06 -0.87 9.52
C PRO A 33 -21.55 -0.79 9.15
N ALA A 34 -22.37 -0.46 10.16
CA ALA A 34 -23.82 -0.41 10.04
C ALA A 34 -24.32 0.51 8.91
N GLU A 35 -23.61 1.60 8.65
CA GLU A 35 -23.92 2.54 7.57
C GLU A 35 -23.89 1.91 6.16
N PHE A 36 -23.11 0.85 5.97
CA PHE A 36 -23.07 0.08 4.73
C PHE A 36 -24.08 -1.06 4.71
N THR A 37 -24.33 -1.71 5.84
CA THR A 37 -25.18 -2.90 5.93
C THR A 37 -26.67 -2.57 6.12
N HIS A 38 -27.02 -1.37 6.62
CA HIS A 38 -28.39 -0.95 6.90
C HIS A 38 -28.88 0.21 6.01
N ARG A 39 -28.31 0.36 4.83
CA ARG A 39 -28.74 1.39 3.87
C ARG A 39 -30.15 1.11 3.34
N ARG A 40 -30.89 2.20 3.09
CA ARG A 40 -32.21 2.11 2.44
C ARG A 40 -32.08 1.35 1.11
N ASN A 41 -33.01 0.43 0.87
CA ASN A 41 -33.11 -0.40 -0.36
C ASN A 41 -31.89 -1.31 -0.62
N ILE A 42 -31.14 -1.71 0.41
CA ILE A 42 -29.99 -2.59 0.24
C ILE A 42 -30.38 -3.93 -0.37
N ASP A 43 -31.56 -4.47 -0.03
CA ASP A 43 -32.07 -5.76 -0.53
C ASP A 43 -32.44 -5.72 -2.01
N GLN A 44 -32.67 -4.52 -2.56
CA GLN A 44 -32.99 -4.33 -4.00
C GLN A 44 -31.74 -4.18 -4.88
N ILE A 45 -30.56 -4.16 -4.29
CA ILE A 45 -29.31 -3.97 -5.02
C ILE A 45 -28.91 -5.28 -5.73
N LYS A 46 -29.02 -5.31 -7.07
CA LYS A 46 -28.64 -6.48 -7.89
C LYS A 46 -27.13 -6.81 -7.78
N THR A 47 -26.29 -5.81 -7.64
CA THR A 47 -24.84 -5.97 -7.50
C THR A 47 -24.44 -5.54 -6.09
N THR A 48 -24.12 -6.49 -5.24
CA THR A 48 -23.75 -6.23 -3.83
C THR A 48 -22.41 -5.49 -3.70
N ASP A 49 -22.18 -4.82 -2.57
CA ASP A 49 -20.90 -4.16 -2.30
C ASP A 49 -19.75 -5.15 -2.22
N SER A 50 -19.98 -6.32 -1.64
CA SER A 50 -18.98 -7.40 -1.62
C SER A 50 -18.59 -7.86 -3.03
N LEU A 51 -19.51 -7.85 -3.99
CA LEU A 51 -19.20 -8.15 -5.38
C LEU A 51 -18.39 -7.03 -6.04
N ILE A 52 -18.67 -5.76 -5.72
CA ILE A 52 -17.86 -4.63 -6.19
C ILE A 52 -16.43 -4.72 -5.63
N LEU A 53 -16.26 -5.06 -4.35
CA LEU A 53 -14.95 -5.30 -3.75
C LEU A 53 -14.18 -6.42 -4.50
N ALA A 54 -14.86 -7.53 -4.78
CA ALA A 54 -14.26 -8.64 -5.53
C ALA A 54 -13.86 -8.22 -6.96
N LEU A 55 -14.68 -7.42 -7.62
CA LEU A 55 -14.38 -6.89 -8.97
C LEU A 55 -13.19 -5.93 -8.96
N LEU A 56 -13.04 -5.08 -7.94
CA LEU A 56 -11.88 -4.19 -7.80
C LEU A 56 -10.57 -4.98 -7.65
N ILE A 57 -10.56 -5.97 -6.78
CA ILE A 57 -9.39 -6.86 -6.60
C ILE A 57 -9.13 -7.66 -7.87
N TRP A 58 -10.20 -8.13 -8.54
CA TRP A 58 -10.08 -8.88 -9.80
C TRP A 58 -9.52 -8.02 -10.92
N GLN A 59 -9.93 -6.74 -10.99
CA GLN A 59 -9.37 -5.79 -11.95
C GLN A 59 -7.85 -5.65 -11.76
N ALA A 60 -7.40 -5.42 -10.53
CA ALA A 60 -5.98 -5.36 -10.21
C ALA A 60 -5.27 -6.66 -10.63
N LYS A 61 -5.85 -7.82 -10.28
CA LYS A 61 -5.27 -9.15 -10.60
C LYS A 61 -5.15 -9.42 -12.10
N THR A 62 -6.09 -8.95 -12.91
CA THR A 62 -6.06 -9.16 -14.36
C THR A 62 -5.13 -8.21 -15.11
N GLY A 63 -4.58 -7.19 -14.44
CA GLY A 63 -3.73 -6.19 -15.07
C GLY A 63 -4.46 -5.29 -16.08
N ILE A 64 -5.80 -5.26 -16.07
CA ILE A 64 -6.58 -4.39 -16.95
C ILE A 64 -6.67 -3.00 -16.30
N GLU A 65 -5.79 -2.09 -16.69
CA GLU A 65 -5.69 -0.73 -16.13
C GLU A 65 -6.99 0.07 -16.30
N SER A 66 -7.59 0.03 -17.49
CA SER A 66 -8.80 0.78 -17.80
C SER A 66 -10.04 0.14 -17.18
N GLN A 67 -10.68 0.81 -16.22
CA GLN A 67 -11.98 0.39 -15.68
C GLN A 67 -13.05 0.19 -16.75
N ARG A 68 -13.05 1.06 -17.78
CA ARG A 68 -13.99 0.94 -18.90
C ARG A 68 -13.80 -0.37 -19.63
N ARG A 69 -12.55 -0.68 -20.04
CA ARG A 69 -12.21 -1.93 -20.72
C ARG A 69 -12.50 -3.14 -19.84
N PHE A 70 -12.20 -3.06 -18.54
CA PHE A 70 -12.53 -4.11 -17.58
C PHE A 70 -14.03 -4.39 -17.52
N CYS A 71 -14.87 -3.36 -17.41
CA CYS A 71 -16.33 -3.52 -17.38
C CYS A 71 -16.88 -4.12 -18.68
N GLU A 72 -16.31 -3.75 -19.82
CA GLU A 72 -16.66 -4.32 -21.14
C GLU A 72 -16.27 -5.81 -21.23
N CYS A 73 -15.05 -6.17 -20.80
CA CYS A 73 -14.56 -7.56 -20.84
C CYS A 73 -15.35 -8.50 -19.92
N PHE A 74 -15.72 -8.03 -18.73
CA PHE A 74 -16.38 -8.86 -17.73
C PHE A 74 -17.90 -8.68 -17.67
N ASN A 75 -18.47 -7.81 -18.52
CA ASN A 75 -19.91 -7.51 -18.58
C ASN A 75 -20.55 -7.33 -17.19
N CYS A 76 -19.85 -6.64 -16.29
CA CYS A 76 -20.25 -6.55 -14.88
C CYS A 76 -21.27 -5.44 -14.64
N LEU A 77 -20.87 -4.20 -14.87
CA LEU A 77 -21.67 -2.97 -14.72
C LEU A 77 -21.27 -1.98 -15.81
N SER A 78 -22.13 -0.97 -16.09
CA SER A 78 -21.64 0.16 -16.88
C SER A 78 -20.48 0.85 -16.14
N HIS A 79 -19.48 1.28 -16.87
CA HIS A 79 -18.29 1.96 -16.33
C HIS A 79 -18.65 3.07 -15.32
N SER A 80 -19.64 3.93 -15.66
CA SER A 80 -20.05 5.02 -14.78
C SER A 80 -20.61 4.53 -13.44
N ARG A 81 -21.38 3.44 -13.45
CA ARG A 81 -21.91 2.82 -12.22
C ARG A 81 -20.81 2.16 -11.41
N PHE A 82 -19.91 1.43 -12.06
CA PHE A 82 -18.78 0.78 -11.41
C PHE A 82 -17.88 1.82 -10.74
N ASN A 83 -17.47 2.86 -11.45
CA ASN A 83 -16.63 3.94 -10.93
C ASN A 83 -17.28 4.66 -9.73
N ARG A 84 -18.56 5.03 -9.85
CA ARG A 84 -19.28 5.68 -8.73
C ARG A 84 -19.32 4.79 -7.51
N ARG A 85 -19.66 3.51 -7.65
CA ARG A 85 -19.75 2.58 -6.53
C ARG A 85 -18.39 2.26 -5.92
N SER A 86 -17.35 2.11 -6.72
CA SER A 86 -15.99 1.93 -6.24
C SER A 86 -15.56 3.08 -5.32
N ARG A 87 -15.84 4.32 -5.73
CA ARG A 87 -15.54 5.51 -4.91
C ARG A 87 -16.31 5.52 -3.59
N GLN A 88 -17.58 5.11 -3.59
CA GLN A 88 -18.39 5.02 -2.38
C GLN A 88 -17.87 3.97 -1.39
N LEU A 89 -17.14 2.97 -1.86
CA LEU A 89 -16.58 1.90 -1.03
C LEU A 89 -15.16 2.19 -0.51
N LEU A 90 -14.54 3.32 -0.85
CA LEU A 90 -13.17 3.63 -0.39
C LEU A 90 -13.06 3.62 1.13
N GLN A 91 -14.01 4.24 1.83
CA GLN A 91 -14.03 4.23 3.29
C GLN A 91 -14.21 2.83 3.86
N LEU A 92 -15.08 2.02 3.26
CA LEU A 92 -15.27 0.62 3.65
C LEU A 92 -14.00 -0.21 3.42
N ILE A 93 -13.30 -0.02 2.30
CA ILE A 93 -12.03 -0.71 2.02
C ILE A 93 -11.00 -0.37 3.09
N TYR A 94 -10.90 0.92 3.46
CA TYR A 94 -10.02 1.36 4.54
C TYR A 94 -10.36 0.68 5.87
N GLN A 95 -11.63 0.67 6.26
CA GLN A 95 -12.10 0.04 7.51
C GLN A 95 -11.86 -1.47 7.53
N ILE A 96 -12.16 -2.17 6.42
CA ILE A 96 -11.87 -3.62 6.30
C ILE A 96 -10.37 -3.86 6.50
N ARG A 97 -9.51 -3.07 5.87
CA ARG A 97 -8.05 -3.17 6.01
C ARG A 97 -7.62 -2.98 7.47
N GLN A 98 -8.13 -1.93 8.13
CA GLN A 98 -7.82 -1.66 9.54
C GLN A 98 -8.23 -2.82 10.46
N GLU A 99 -9.43 -3.35 10.29
CA GLU A 99 -9.91 -4.47 11.10
C GLU A 99 -9.14 -5.78 10.81
N MET A 100 -8.69 -5.98 9.59
CA MET A 100 -7.82 -7.10 9.23
C MET A 100 -6.44 -6.95 9.88
N ASN A 101 -5.86 -5.76 9.86
CA ASN A 101 -4.55 -5.49 10.44
C ASN A 101 -4.53 -5.69 11.96
N LYS A 102 -5.61 -5.36 12.68
CA LYS A 102 -5.72 -5.64 14.12
C LYS A 102 -5.62 -7.14 14.47
N LYS A 103 -5.86 -8.02 13.50
CA LYS A 103 -5.79 -9.48 13.66
C LYS A 103 -4.52 -10.11 13.13
N VAL A 104 -3.65 -9.29 12.54
CA VAL A 104 -2.32 -9.75 12.14
C VAL A 104 -1.51 -9.99 13.41
N ASP A 105 -1.13 -11.24 13.62
CA ASP A 105 -0.19 -11.57 14.67
C ASP A 105 1.20 -11.20 14.15
N LEU A 106 1.73 -10.09 14.67
CA LEU A 106 3.06 -9.62 14.34
C LEU A 106 4.08 -10.49 15.12
N ASN A 107 4.34 -11.68 14.61
CA ASN A 107 5.33 -12.61 15.21
C ASN A 107 6.77 -12.14 14.99
N GLY A 108 6.99 -11.15 14.12
CA GLY A 108 8.29 -10.56 13.84
C GLY A 108 8.63 -9.44 14.82
N GLN A 109 9.91 -9.06 14.83
CA GLN A 109 10.43 -7.95 15.62
C GLN A 109 10.67 -6.70 14.77
N PHE A 110 10.44 -6.79 13.47
CA PHE A 110 10.82 -5.73 12.52
C PHE A 110 9.62 -5.19 11.76
N LEU A 111 9.57 -3.87 11.72
CA LEU A 111 8.76 -3.11 10.77
C LEU A 111 9.70 -2.55 9.71
N ILE A 112 9.25 -2.49 8.48
CA ILE A 112 10.04 -1.95 7.37
C ILE A 112 9.29 -0.77 6.79
N ILE A 113 9.97 0.37 6.67
CA ILE A 113 9.42 1.56 6.02
C ILE A 113 10.16 1.84 4.73
N ASP A 114 9.41 2.09 3.68
CA ASP A 114 9.96 2.53 2.40
C ASP A 114 8.90 3.27 1.58
N SER A 115 9.31 3.88 0.49
CA SER A 115 8.43 4.62 -0.39
C SER A 115 8.59 4.20 -1.86
N PHE A 116 7.50 4.27 -2.61
CA PHE A 116 7.56 4.05 -4.04
C PHE A 116 6.79 5.11 -4.82
N PRO A 117 7.24 5.46 -6.04
CA PRO A 117 6.59 6.45 -6.89
C PRO A 117 5.34 5.90 -7.55
N VAL A 118 4.32 6.75 -7.68
CA VAL A 118 3.11 6.50 -8.46
C VAL A 118 2.99 7.57 -9.54
N PRO A 119 3.61 7.37 -10.72
CA PRO A 119 3.51 8.30 -11.84
C PRO A 119 2.09 8.33 -12.40
N VAL A 120 1.56 9.51 -12.68
CA VAL A 120 0.22 9.68 -13.28
C VAL A 120 0.26 10.00 -14.78
N CYS A 121 1.45 10.13 -15.34
CA CYS A 121 1.65 10.31 -16.79
C CYS A 121 3.06 9.86 -17.21
N GLN A 122 3.24 9.69 -18.51
CA GLN A 122 4.57 9.39 -19.06
C GLN A 122 5.54 10.57 -18.83
N PRO A 123 6.85 10.32 -18.61
CA PRO A 123 7.85 11.34 -18.28
C PRO A 123 7.88 12.53 -19.25
N ILE A 124 7.65 12.32 -20.54
CA ILE A 124 7.60 13.38 -21.55
C ILE A 124 6.47 14.41 -21.31
N ARG A 125 5.47 14.05 -20.50
CA ARG A 125 4.32 14.89 -20.17
C ARG A 125 4.43 15.58 -18.81
N ASN A 126 5.47 15.32 -18.03
CA ASN A 126 5.60 15.78 -16.64
C ASN A 126 5.28 17.27 -16.46
N TYR A 127 5.85 18.13 -17.32
CA TYR A 127 5.68 19.60 -17.22
C TYR A 127 4.39 20.13 -17.84
N ARG A 128 3.65 19.29 -18.57
CA ARG A 128 2.38 19.65 -19.25
C ARG A 128 1.17 19.00 -18.62
N ALA A 129 1.37 18.14 -17.63
CA ALA A 129 0.30 17.40 -16.97
C ALA A 129 -0.63 18.36 -16.22
N LYS A 130 -1.93 18.25 -16.48
CA LYS A 130 -2.98 19.02 -15.80
C LYS A 130 -3.79 18.16 -14.83
N ILE A 131 -3.65 16.83 -14.91
CA ILE A 131 -4.36 15.90 -14.04
C ILE A 131 -3.84 16.06 -12.61
N PHE A 132 -4.73 16.03 -11.63
CA PHE A 132 -4.41 16.22 -10.20
C PHE A 132 -3.62 17.50 -9.89
N ARG A 133 -3.85 18.58 -10.64
CA ARG A 133 -3.18 19.87 -10.43
C ARG A 133 -3.41 20.36 -9.00
N GLY A 134 -2.32 20.72 -8.30
CA GLY A 134 -2.35 21.13 -6.89
C GLY A 134 -2.22 19.96 -5.90
N TYR A 135 -2.59 18.75 -6.31
CA TYR A 135 -2.46 17.53 -5.49
C TYR A 135 -1.23 16.68 -5.85
N ALA A 136 -0.87 16.61 -7.12
CA ALA A 136 0.34 15.95 -7.61
C ALA A 136 1.42 16.98 -7.95
N ASN A 137 2.68 16.55 -7.96
CA ASN A 137 3.81 17.36 -8.39
C ASN A 137 4.95 16.51 -8.98
N ILE A 138 6.06 17.15 -9.32
CA ILE A 138 7.24 16.47 -9.86
C ILE A 138 8.12 15.98 -8.71
N GLY A 139 8.41 14.68 -8.72
CA GLY A 139 9.39 14.02 -7.87
C GLY A 139 10.55 13.43 -8.67
N TYR A 140 11.54 12.92 -7.97
CA TYR A 140 12.72 12.28 -8.56
C TYR A 140 12.87 10.86 -8.07
N LYS A 141 12.98 9.89 -9.01
CA LYS A 141 13.28 8.49 -8.71
C LYS A 141 14.79 8.27 -8.85
N ALA A 142 15.51 8.22 -7.73
CA ALA A 142 16.96 8.12 -7.70
C ALA A 142 17.48 6.83 -8.38
N THR A 143 16.84 5.70 -8.17
CA THR A 143 17.21 4.39 -8.74
C THR A 143 17.23 4.40 -10.27
N LYS A 144 16.26 5.06 -10.90
CA LYS A 144 16.15 5.16 -12.37
C LYS A 144 16.70 6.48 -12.92
N LYS A 145 17.11 7.41 -12.03
CA LYS A 145 17.59 8.77 -12.38
C LYS A 145 16.60 9.53 -13.28
N ILE A 146 15.29 9.41 -13.01
CA ILE A 146 14.24 10.07 -13.79
C ILE A 146 13.36 10.93 -12.92
N TYR A 147 12.85 12.03 -13.51
CA TYR A 147 11.77 12.82 -12.92
C TYR A 147 10.44 12.24 -13.36
N PHE A 148 9.45 12.27 -12.45
CA PHE A 148 8.09 11.85 -12.73
C PHE A 148 7.09 12.84 -12.11
N TYR A 149 5.94 12.99 -12.74
CA TYR A 149 4.83 13.76 -12.20
C TYR A 149 3.80 12.79 -11.60
N GLY A 150 3.45 12.98 -10.34
CA GLY A 150 2.51 12.09 -9.67
C GLY A 150 2.55 12.19 -8.15
N PHE A 151 2.43 11.04 -7.54
CA PHE A 151 2.41 10.83 -6.09
C PHE A 151 3.56 9.93 -5.66
N LYS A 152 3.78 9.89 -4.35
CA LYS A 152 4.62 8.92 -3.69
C LYS A 152 3.79 8.22 -2.61
N VAL A 153 3.90 6.92 -2.51
CA VAL A 153 3.30 6.13 -1.43
C VAL A 153 4.40 5.76 -0.46
N HIS A 154 4.21 6.13 0.80
CA HIS A 154 5.04 5.69 1.91
C HIS A 154 4.28 4.58 2.61
N ALA A 155 4.90 3.44 2.87
CA ALA A 155 4.24 2.29 3.46
C ALA A 155 5.08 1.69 4.59
N ILE A 156 4.38 1.15 5.58
CA ILE A 156 4.95 0.33 6.65
C ILE A 156 4.52 -1.11 6.40
N VAL A 157 5.49 -2.00 6.38
CA VAL A 157 5.29 -3.43 6.12
C VAL A 157 5.94 -4.21 7.26
N SER A 158 5.30 -5.29 7.70
CA SER A 158 5.93 -6.23 8.63
C SER A 158 6.98 -7.08 7.91
N ASP A 159 7.92 -7.68 8.65
CA ASP A 159 8.88 -8.64 8.12
C ASP A 159 8.24 -9.89 7.51
N ASP A 160 6.98 -10.17 7.84
CA ASP A 160 6.14 -11.21 7.22
C ASP A 160 5.46 -10.75 5.90
N GLY A 161 5.64 -9.50 5.47
CA GLY A 161 5.10 -8.95 4.21
C GLY A 161 3.66 -8.41 4.30
N TYR A 162 3.13 -8.12 5.50
CA TYR A 162 1.84 -7.45 5.64
C TYR A 162 1.99 -5.94 5.53
N ILE A 163 1.24 -5.30 4.63
CA ILE A 163 1.15 -3.84 4.56
C ILE A 163 0.26 -3.36 5.70
N LEU A 164 0.89 -2.79 6.72
CA LEU A 164 0.21 -2.35 7.92
C LEU A 164 -0.46 -1.00 7.74
N ASP A 165 0.28 -0.03 7.19
CA ASP A 165 -0.28 1.26 6.83
C ASP A 165 0.43 1.92 5.65
N TYR A 166 -0.20 2.93 5.08
CA TYR A 166 0.39 3.73 4.01
C TYR A 166 -0.22 5.13 3.95
N VAL A 167 0.56 6.07 3.47
CA VAL A 167 0.11 7.43 3.13
C VAL A 167 0.51 7.76 1.70
N VAL A 168 -0.37 8.50 1.01
CA VAL A 168 -0.12 8.97 -0.36
C VAL A 168 0.16 10.47 -0.32
N THR A 169 1.36 10.85 -0.76
CA THR A 169 1.82 12.23 -0.75
C THR A 169 2.12 12.75 -2.15
N LYS A 170 2.41 14.04 -2.25
CA LYS A 170 2.99 14.61 -3.49
C LYS A 170 4.36 13.98 -3.74
N ALA A 171 4.71 13.76 -4.99
CA ALA A 171 5.94 13.06 -5.39
C ALA A 171 7.24 13.67 -4.84
N SER A 172 7.26 14.98 -4.52
CA SER A 172 8.44 15.67 -4.00
C SER A 172 8.60 15.56 -2.47
N VAL A 173 7.65 14.99 -1.75
CA VAL A 173 7.73 14.89 -0.30
C VAL A 173 8.88 13.97 0.09
N HIS A 174 9.69 14.41 1.06
CA HIS A 174 10.83 13.64 1.55
C HIS A 174 10.36 12.48 2.42
N ASP A 175 10.99 11.32 2.28
CA ASP A 175 10.57 10.08 2.93
C ASP A 175 10.50 10.18 4.45
N ALA A 176 11.49 10.82 5.07
CA ALA A 176 11.55 11.00 6.52
C ALA A 176 10.38 11.82 7.12
N LYS A 177 9.77 12.73 6.32
CA LYS A 177 8.74 13.64 6.83
C LYS A 177 7.45 12.94 7.23
N GLU A 178 7.05 11.95 6.44
CA GLU A 178 5.78 11.24 6.65
C GLU A 178 5.90 10.06 7.62
N THR A 179 7.14 9.71 8.01
CA THR A 179 7.41 8.58 8.90
C THR A 179 6.75 8.74 10.25
N VAL A 180 6.88 9.91 10.87
CA VAL A 180 6.34 10.17 12.20
C VAL A 180 4.81 10.06 12.19
N GLU A 181 4.15 10.69 11.21
CA GLU A 181 2.69 10.63 11.06
C GLU A 181 2.18 9.20 10.85
N LEU A 182 2.90 8.41 10.04
CA LEU A 182 2.57 6.99 9.86
C LEU A 182 2.70 6.19 11.14
N MET A 183 3.72 6.47 11.96
CA MET A 183 3.96 5.74 13.20
C MET A 183 3.04 6.17 14.34
N GLU A 184 2.47 7.39 14.31
CA GLU A 184 1.47 7.85 15.29
C GLU A 184 0.17 7.01 15.25
N ASN A 185 -0.15 6.42 14.11
CA ASN A 185 -1.37 5.63 13.91
C ASN A 185 -1.33 4.21 14.53
N THR A 186 -0.38 3.93 15.43
CA THR A 186 -0.41 2.81 16.35
C THR A 186 0.05 1.45 15.85
N TYR A 187 1.31 1.22 15.97
CA TYR A 187 1.82 -0.16 16.09
C TYR A 187 2.38 -0.37 17.50
N PRO A 188 2.46 -1.62 17.99
CA PRO A 188 3.01 -1.87 19.31
C PRO A 188 4.39 -1.23 19.45
N SER A 189 4.62 -0.50 20.52
CA SER A 189 5.92 -0.03 20.95
C SER A 189 6.91 -1.21 21.08
N ASN A 190 8.19 -0.94 20.96
CA ASN A 190 9.31 -1.91 21.02
C ASN A 190 9.62 -2.69 19.74
N TYR A 191 9.19 -2.19 18.57
CA TYR A 191 9.63 -2.75 17.29
C TYR A 191 10.83 -1.98 16.73
N TYR A 192 11.73 -2.72 16.07
CA TYR A 192 12.75 -2.13 15.23
C TYR A 192 12.14 -1.68 13.90
N LEU A 193 12.32 -0.41 13.56
CA LEU A 193 11.91 0.13 12.27
C LEU A 193 13.10 0.17 11.33
N LEU A 194 13.05 -0.57 10.24
CA LEU A 194 14.11 -0.62 9.24
C LEU A 194 13.78 0.31 8.07
N GLY A 195 14.62 1.32 7.84
CA GLY A 195 14.51 2.22 6.69
C GLY A 195 15.70 2.12 5.74
N ASP A 196 15.62 2.77 4.59
CA ASP A 196 16.75 2.92 3.69
C ASP A 196 17.64 4.14 4.07
N GLU A 197 18.67 4.44 3.27
CA GLU A 197 19.56 5.59 3.48
C GLU A 197 18.83 6.95 3.40
N GLY A 198 17.61 7.00 2.86
CA GLY A 198 16.78 8.20 2.79
C GLY A 198 16.18 8.61 4.13
N TYR A 199 16.11 7.67 5.08
CA TYR A 199 15.61 7.90 6.44
C TYR A 199 16.72 8.24 7.44
N LEU A 200 17.95 8.44 6.99
CA LEU A 200 19.05 8.91 7.82
C LEU A 200 18.78 10.34 8.34
N GLY A 201 18.74 10.52 9.67
CA GLY A 201 18.58 11.83 10.27
C GLY A 201 18.49 11.76 11.80
N LYS A 202 19.27 12.58 12.50
CA LYS A 202 19.28 12.60 13.97
C LYS A 202 17.92 12.98 14.55
N GLU A 203 17.25 13.94 13.93
CA GLU A 203 15.95 14.43 14.36
C GLU A 203 14.88 13.32 14.26
N LEU A 204 14.81 12.64 13.13
CA LEU A 204 13.88 11.52 12.93
C LEU A 204 14.12 10.40 13.95
N HIS A 205 15.39 10.03 14.17
CA HIS A 205 15.74 9.02 15.19
C HIS A 205 15.29 9.42 16.59
N GLN A 206 15.44 10.71 16.97
CA GLN A 206 15.00 11.20 18.27
C GLN A 206 13.48 11.18 18.41
N GLN A 207 12.75 11.61 17.39
CA GLN A 207 11.29 11.60 17.38
C GLN A 207 10.73 10.17 17.51
N LEU A 208 11.25 9.23 16.72
CA LEU A 208 10.84 7.83 16.78
C LEU A 208 11.19 7.17 18.10
N LYS A 209 12.34 7.51 18.68
CA LYS A 209 12.73 7.01 20.00
C LYS A 209 11.79 7.51 21.12
N GLN A 210 11.24 8.72 21.01
CA GLN A 210 10.22 9.22 21.93
C GLN A 210 8.89 8.46 21.83
N MET A 211 8.67 7.79 20.71
CA MET A 211 7.51 6.92 20.43
C MET A 211 7.81 5.45 20.70
N ASP A 212 8.92 5.13 21.38
CA ASP A 212 9.39 3.77 21.67
C ASP A 212 9.72 2.92 20.42
N TYR A 213 10.15 3.56 19.33
CA TYR A 213 10.66 2.85 18.15
C TYR A 213 12.17 3.05 18.01
N GLU A 214 12.86 1.97 17.67
CA GLU A 214 14.27 2.01 17.31
C GLU A 214 14.44 1.98 15.78
N LEU A 215 14.78 3.16 15.20
CA LEU A 215 15.03 3.26 13.77
C LEU A 215 16.44 2.77 13.47
N TRP A 216 16.56 1.79 12.57
CA TRP A 216 17.82 1.39 12.00
C TRP A 216 17.84 1.69 10.49
N THR A 217 18.91 2.33 10.03
CA THR A 217 19.13 2.65 8.62
C THR A 217 20.57 2.36 8.25
N PRO A 218 20.86 1.82 7.06
CA PRO A 218 22.23 1.58 6.66
C PRO A 218 22.99 2.90 6.47
N TYR A 219 24.23 2.94 6.88
CA TYR A 219 25.12 4.05 6.59
C TYR A 219 25.58 4.03 5.12
N ARG A 220 25.69 5.19 4.52
CA ARG A 220 26.29 5.33 3.19
C ARG A 220 27.73 4.85 3.19
N LYS A 221 28.20 4.30 2.08
CA LYS A 221 29.55 3.72 1.95
C LYS A 221 30.69 4.67 2.35
N ASN A 222 30.48 5.97 2.19
CA ASN A 222 31.43 7.02 2.52
C ASN A 222 31.36 7.50 3.98
N MET A 223 30.43 6.98 4.80
CA MET A 223 30.31 7.35 6.21
C MET A 223 31.29 6.52 7.07
N THR A 224 31.88 7.18 8.06
CA THR A 224 32.76 6.52 9.02
C THR A 224 32.00 5.45 9.80
N GLY A 225 32.59 4.26 9.89
CA GLY A 225 31.99 3.12 10.62
C GLY A 225 30.93 2.33 9.83
N ALA A 226 30.67 2.66 8.56
CA ALA A 226 29.66 1.98 7.74
C ALA A 226 29.83 0.44 7.72
N LYS A 227 31.05 -0.09 7.60
CA LYS A 227 31.32 -1.54 7.61
C LYS A 227 30.91 -2.24 8.90
N LYS A 228 31.01 -1.54 10.05
CA LYS A 228 30.65 -2.08 11.36
C LYS A 228 29.17 -1.92 11.64
N HIS A 229 28.56 -0.83 11.16
CA HIS A 229 27.17 -0.51 11.40
C HIS A 229 26.20 -1.29 10.49
N ASN A 230 26.59 -1.50 9.22
CA ASN A 230 25.74 -2.13 8.22
C ASN A 230 25.68 -3.65 8.43
N ASP A 231 24.71 -4.07 9.24
CA ASP A 231 24.44 -5.47 9.49
C ASP A 231 23.83 -6.14 8.24
N HIS A 232 24.39 -7.27 7.84
CA HIS A 232 23.97 -7.99 6.63
C HIS A 232 22.56 -8.60 6.77
N GLN A 233 22.19 -9.04 7.98
CA GLN A 233 20.88 -9.65 8.24
C GLN A 233 19.79 -8.57 8.21
N LEU A 234 20.00 -7.42 8.89
CA LEU A 234 19.06 -6.29 8.87
C LEU A 234 18.88 -5.73 7.46
N MET A 235 19.96 -5.65 6.67
CA MET A 235 19.88 -5.27 5.27
C MET A 235 19.08 -6.27 4.42
N ALA A 236 19.19 -7.56 4.71
CA ALA A 236 18.43 -8.59 4.00
C ALA A 236 16.92 -8.51 4.34
N ILE A 237 16.58 -8.32 5.62
CA ILE A 237 15.19 -8.13 6.05
C ILE A 237 14.61 -6.86 5.41
N ARG A 238 15.32 -5.72 5.45
CA ARG A 238 14.87 -4.48 4.81
C ARG A 238 14.55 -4.66 3.33
N ARG A 239 15.36 -5.42 2.61
CA ARG A 239 15.15 -5.64 1.16
C ARG A 239 13.89 -6.44 0.84
N THR A 240 13.26 -7.09 1.81
CA THR A 240 12.03 -7.86 1.55
C THR A 240 10.89 -6.97 1.08
N ILE A 241 10.83 -5.70 1.53
CA ILE A 241 9.83 -4.72 1.08
C ILE A 241 9.91 -4.45 -0.43
N GLU A 242 11.09 -4.58 -1.03
CA GLU A 242 11.26 -4.41 -2.48
C GLU A 242 10.47 -5.49 -3.25
N SER A 243 10.41 -6.71 -2.71
CA SER A 243 9.59 -7.79 -3.26
C SER A 243 8.09 -7.53 -3.08
N ASP A 244 7.70 -6.93 -1.96
CA ASP A 244 6.30 -6.57 -1.69
C ASP A 244 5.87 -5.44 -2.63
N PHE A 245 6.72 -4.45 -2.87
CA PHE A 245 6.45 -3.38 -3.83
C PHE A 245 6.44 -3.89 -5.29
N LEU A 246 7.26 -4.89 -5.63
CA LEU A 246 7.18 -5.55 -6.92
C LEU A 246 5.83 -6.23 -7.13
N LEU A 247 5.25 -6.85 -6.10
CA LEU A 247 3.90 -7.39 -6.15
C LEU A 247 2.86 -6.29 -6.40
N LEU A 248 2.98 -5.14 -5.74
CA LEU A 248 2.10 -4.00 -6.00
C LEU A 248 2.24 -3.48 -7.43
N THR A 249 3.46 -3.42 -7.96
CA THR A 249 3.71 -3.06 -9.37
C THR A 249 3.09 -4.07 -10.32
N TYR A 250 3.22 -5.37 -10.02
CA TYR A 250 2.58 -6.42 -10.80
C TYR A 250 1.04 -6.26 -10.84
N TYR A 251 0.43 -5.79 -9.76
CA TYR A 251 -0.99 -5.45 -9.70
C TYR A 251 -1.29 -4.02 -10.19
N ASN A 252 -0.40 -3.40 -10.97
CA ASN A 252 -0.54 -2.06 -11.57
C ASN A 252 -0.65 -0.90 -10.58
N ALA A 253 -0.19 -1.03 -9.35
CA ALA A 253 -0.18 0.08 -8.40
C ALA A 253 0.78 1.21 -8.78
N GLU A 254 1.86 0.89 -9.53
CA GLU A 254 2.83 1.88 -10.05
C GLU A 254 2.50 2.41 -11.46
N ASN A 255 1.61 1.77 -12.22
CA ASN A 255 1.43 2.03 -13.66
C ASN A 255 0.17 2.84 -13.99
N ASN A 256 -0.55 3.36 -13.00
CA ASN A 256 -1.76 4.18 -13.20
C ASN A 256 -1.47 5.67 -13.24
#